data_b8efa9a4f418c18ea80b0c1c96b3d9ca
#
_entry.id   b8efa9a4f418c18ea80b0c1c96b3d9ca
#
_cell.length_a   1.000
_cell.length_b   1.000
_cell.length_c   1.000
_cell.angle_alpha   90.00
_cell.angle_beta   90.00
_cell.angle_gamma   90.00
#
_symmetry.space_group_name_H-M   'P 1'
#
loop_
_entity.id
_entity.type
_entity.pdbx_description
1 polymer ?
#
loop_
_entity_poly.entity_id
_entity_poly.type
_entity_poly.pdbx_seq_one_letter_code
_entity_poly.pdbx_strand_id
1 'polypeptide(L)'
;MPAPRKYPDELKNRAIRLTLDALADPDRSRGCFRRVGDELGVNPETLRGWVRQARIDAGDRPGTTTEGARRIKELEKEVRELRRANAILRSASAFF
;
A
#
# COMPACT_ATOMS: atom_id res chain seq x y z
N MET A 1 6.19 16.19 -14.62
CA MET A 1 7.27 15.33 -14.14
C MET A 1 6.75 14.45 -13.02
N PRO A 2 6.77 13.13 -13.18
CA PRO A 2 6.35 12.29 -12.07
C PRO A 2 7.33 12.52 -10.93
N ALA A 3 6.81 12.64 -9.72
CA ALA A 3 7.64 12.76 -8.54
C ALA A 3 8.55 11.52 -8.46
N PRO A 4 9.87 11.69 -8.31
CA PRO A 4 10.74 10.55 -8.15
C PRO A 4 10.29 9.76 -6.90
N ARG A 5 10.47 8.47 -6.94
CA ARG A 5 10.25 7.62 -5.78
C ARG A 5 11.11 8.17 -4.66
N LYS A 6 10.45 8.69 -3.64
CA LYS A 6 11.12 9.46 -2.60
C LYS A 6 12.01 8.61 -1.71
N TYR A 7 11.68 7.31 -1.57
CA TYR A 7 12.41 6.41 -0.68
C TYR A 7 12.64 5.07 -1.36
N PRO A 8 13.89 4.55 -1.34
CA PRO A 8 14.17 3.20 -1.84
C PRO A 8 13.45 2.14 -1.00
N ASP A 9 13.16 0.99 -1.62
CA ASP A 9 12.49 -0.11 -0.92
C ASP A 9 13.29 -0.63 0.27
N GLU A 10 14.61 -0.65 0.16
CA GLU A 10 15.49 -1.08 1.26
C GLU A 10 15.34 -0.17 2.47
N LEU A 11 15.30 1.14 2.26
CA LEU A 11 15.10 2.12 3.32
C LEU A 11 13.71 1.95 3.95
N LYS A 12 12.69 1.78 3.13
CA LYS A 12 11.33 1.55 3.59
C LYS A 12 11.26 0.31 4.48
N ASN A 13 11.80 -0.80 4.04
CA ASN A 13 11.79 -2.06 4.79
C ASN A 13 12.56 -1.94 6.11
N ARG A 14 13.69 -1.26 6.09
CA ARG A 14 14.48 -1.00 7.30
C ARG A 14 13.71 -0.13 8.29
N ALA A 15 13.07 0.93 7.80
CA ALA A 15 12.27 1.82 8.63
C ALA A 15 11.10 1.09 9.30
N ILE A 16 10.41 0.23 8.55
CA ILE A 16 9.31 -0.59 9.07
C ILE A 16 9.82 -1.53 10.16
N ARG A 17 10.92 -2.22 9.91
CA ARG A 17 11.49 -3.17 10.86
C ARG A 17 11.91 -2.48 12.16
N LEU A 18 12.64 -1.38 12.07
CA LEU A 18 13.08 -0.63 13.23
C LEU A 18 11.90 -0.12 14.06
N THR A 19 10.85 0.34 13.38
CA THR A 19 9.65 0.84 14.05
C THR A 19 8.89 -0.29 14.75
N LEU A 20 8.71 -1.42 14.08
CA LEU A 20 8.03 -2.58 14.69
C LEU A 20 8.79 -3.09 15.89
N ASP A 21 10.11 -3.16 15.83
CA ASP A 21 10.96 -3.55 16.97
C ASP A 21 10.80 -2.58 18.14
N ALA A 22 10.76 -1.29 17.85
CA ALA A 22 10.56 -0.26 18.89
C ALA A 22 9.15 -0.34 19.50
N LEU A 23 8.13 -0.60 18.68
CA LEU A 23 6.75 -0.74 19.16
C LEU A 23 6.56 -1.95 20.07
N ALA A 24 7.36 -3.00 19.87
CA ALA A 24 7.30 -4.20 20.70
C ALA A 24 7.91 -3.99 22.10
N ASP A 25 8.71 -2.95 22.27
CA ASP A 25 9.36 -2.63 23.53
C ASP A 25 8.65 -1.42 24.18
N PRO A 26 7.98 -1.60 25.34
CA PRO A 26 7.27 -0.51 26.00
C PRO A 26 8.14 0.71 26.30
N ASP A 27 9.42 0.51 26.57
CA ASP A 27 10.35 1.60 26.89
C ASP A 27 10.75 2.39 25.64
N ARG A 28 10.68 1.78 24.47
CA ARG A 28 11.10 2.37 23.20
C ARG A 28 9.94 2.78 22.30
N SER A 29 8.73 2.35 22.60
CA SER A 29 7.57 2.58 21.74
C SER A 29 7.17 4.05 21.67
N ARG A 30 7.34 4.78 22.75
CA ARG A 30 6.93 6.17 22.82
C ARG A 30 7.77 7.05 21.88
N GLY A 31 7.10 7.73 20.95
CA GLY A 31 7.77 8.61 20.00
C GLY A 31 8.63 7.87 18.97
N CYS A 32 8.46 6.56 18.80
CA CYS A 32 9.31 5.78 17.89
C CYS A 32 9.17 6.20 16.43
N PHE A 33 7.98 6.57 15.98
CA PHE A 33 7.77 7.01 14.59
C PHE A 33 8.61 8.25 14.28
N ARG A 34 8.60 9.22 15.18
CA ARG A 34 9.39 10.43 15.01
C ARG A 34 10.88 10.16 15.09
N ARG A 35 11.28 9.36 16.07
CA ARG A 35 12.69 9.02 16.27
C ARG A 35 13.27 8.26 15.08
N VAL A 36 12.59 7.22 14.63
CA VAL A 36 13.03 6.43 13.47
C VAL A 36 12.97 7.27 12.20
N GLY A 37 11.90 8.06 12.05
CA GLY A 37 11.77 8.96 10.91
C GLY A 37 12.90 9.97 10.84
N ASP A 38 13.25 10.60 11.94
CA ASP A 38 14.36 11.56 11.99
C ASP A 38 15.70 10.88 11.70
N GLU A 39 15.90 9.69 12.21
CA GLU A 39 17.14 8.94 12.01
C GLU A 39 17.35 8.55 10.54
N LEU A 40 16.29 8.17 9.85
CA LEU A 40 16.35 7.68 8.48
C LEU A 40 15.93 8.71 7.43
N GLY A 41 15.56 9.91 7.85
CA GLY A 41 15.12 10.95 6.92
C GLY A 41 13.76 10.67 6.31
N VAL A 42 12.87 10.01 7.05
CA VAL A 42 11.52 9.67 6.61
C VAL A 42 10.49 10.46 7.39
N ASN A 43 9.49 11.00 6.70
CA ASN A 43 8.40 11.70 7.34
C ASN A 43 7.66 10.73 8.27
N PRO A 44 7.42 11.10 9.57
CA PRO A 44 6.73 10.22 10.51
C PRO A 44 5.34 9.75 10.04
N GLU A 45 4.59 10.58 9.35
CA GLU A 45 3.27 10.20 8.84
C GLU A 45 3.38 9.16 7.71
N THR A 46 4.37 9.30 6.85
CA THR A 46 4.68 8.30 5.83
C THR A 46 5.04 6.97 6.50
N LEU A 47 5.87 7.02 7.52
CA LEU A 47 6.27 5.83 8.28
C LEU A 47 5.08 5.16 8.96
N ARG A 48 4.16 5.93 9.53
CA ARG A 48 2.92 5.41 10.13
C ARG A 48 2.10 4.63 9.10
N GLY A 49 1.96 5.18 7.90
CA GLY A 49 1.26 4.52 6.80
C GLY A 49 1.91 3.20 6.41
N TRP A 50 3.22 3.19 6.30
CA TRP A 50 3.98 1.98 5.97
C TRP A 50 3.81 0.88 7.02
N VAL A 51 3.92 1.26 8.30
CA VAL A 51 3.79 0.29 9.42
C VAL A 51 2.36 -0.24 9.50
N ARG A 52 1.36 0.62 9.30
CA ARG A 52 -0.03 0.19 9.27
C ARG A 52 -0.25 -0.86 8.18
N GLN A 53 0.23 -0.58 6.97
CA GLN A 53 0.08 -1.51 5.86
C GLN A 53 0.83 -2.82 6.11
N ALA A 54 2.02 -2.76 6.67
CA ALA A 54 2.79 -3.95 7.02
C ALA A 54 2.04 -4.83 8.02
N ARG A 55 1.37 -4.23 9.01
CA ARG A 55 0.57 -4.96 9.98
C ARG A 55 -0.67 -5.60 9.35
N ILE A 56 -1.31 -4.89 8.44
CA ILE A 56 -2.45 -5.42 7.70
C ILE A 56 -2.01 -6.61 6.86
N ASP A 57 -0.90 -6.48 6.14
CA ASP A 57 -0.36 -7.54 5.29
C ASP A 57 0.07 -8.77 6.09
N ALA A 58 0.52 -8.57 7.33
CA ALA A 58 0.88 -9.66 8.24
C ALA A 58 -0.34 -10.31 8.94
N GLY A 59 -1.54 -9.74 8.77
CA GLY A 59 -2.75 -10.24 9.42
C GLY A 59 -2.94 -9.77 10.86
N ASP A 60 -2.08 -8.88 11.35
CA ASP A 60 -2.14 -8.38 12.73
C ASP A 60 -3.16 -7.26 12.92
N ARG A 61 -3.68 -6.72 11.83
CA ARG A 61 -4.62 -5.61 11.85
C ARG A 61 -5.64 -5.79 10.73
N PRO A 62 -6.94 -5.52 10.97
CA PRO A 62 -7.93 -5.58 9.89
C PRO A 62 -7.71 -4.46 8.86
N GLY A 63 -7.96 -4.80 7.61
CA GLY A 63 -7.83 -3.88 6.49
C GLY A 63 -7.55 -4.63 5.20
N THR A 64 -7.50 -3.89 4.09
CA THR A 64 -7.21 -4.46 2.78
C THR A 64 -5.70 -4.64 2.64
N THR A 65 -5.26 -5.86 2.37
CA THR A 65 -3.84 -6.15 2.13
C THR A 65 -3.38 -5.53 0.83
N THR A 66 -2.07 -5.34 0.68
CA THR A 66 -1.47 -4.87 -0.56
C THR A 66 -1.82 -5.79 -1.73
N GLU A 67 -1.77 -7.11 -1.51
CA GLU A 67 -2.16 -8.11 -2.49
C GLU A 67 -3.64 -8.00 -2.85
N GLY A 68 -4.50 -7.85 -1.84
CA GLY A 68 -5.94 -7.68 -2.04
C GLY A 68 -6.28 -6.43 -2.83
N ALA A 69 -5.61 -5.32 -2.54
CA ALA A 69 -5.81 -4.07 -3.27
C ALA A 69 -5.40 -4.21 -4.75
N ARG A 70 -4.29 -4.89 -5.01
CA ARG A 70 -3.84 -5.18 -6.37
C ARG A 70 -4.88 -6.02 -7.12
N ARG A 71 -5.40 -7.06 -6.47
CA ARG A 71 -6.40 -7.95 -7.06
C ARG A 71 -7.71 -7.20 -7.37
N ILE A 72 -8.13 -6.31 -6.49
CA ILE A 72 -9.31 -5.48 -6.72
C ILE A 72 -9.13 -4.61 -7.98
N LYS A 73 -7.97 -3.97 -8.13
CA LYS A 73 -7.67 -3.16 -9.32
C LYS A 73 -7.68 -3.99 -10.61
N GLU A 74 -7.12 -5.19 -10.57
CA GLU A 74 -7.14 -6.11 -11.71
C GLU A 74 -8.56 -6.50 -12.09
N LEU A 75 -9.39 -6.85 -11.12
CA LEU A 75 -10.78 -7.22 -11.34
C LEU A 75 -11.60 -6.05 -11.87
N GLU A 76 -11.41 -4.86 -11.35
CA GLU A 76 -12.08 -3.65 -11.84
C GLU A 76 -11.73 -3.38 -13.31
N LYS A 77 -10.47 -3.57 -13.66
CA LYS A 77 -10.00 -3.44 -15.05
C LYS A 77 -10.69 -4.47 -15.94
N GLU A 78 -10.72 -5.73 -15.53
CA GLU A 78 -11.38 -6.80 -16.27
C GLU A 78 -12.87 -6.50 -16.47
N VAL A 79 -13.54 -6.01 -15.44
CA VAL A 79 -14.96 -5.64 -15.54
C VAL A 79 -15.17 -4.53 -16.56
N ARG A 80 -14.32 -3.51 -16.56
CA ARG A 80 -14.41 -2.42 -17.55
C ARG A 80 -14.21 -2.94 -18.98
N GLU A 81 -13.22 -3.82 -19.16
CA GLU A 81 -12.93 -4.41 -20.48
C GLU A 81 -14.09 -5.27 -20.98
N LEU A 82 -14.66 -6.09 -20.10
CA LEU A 82 -15.81 -6.95 -20.44
C LEU A 82 -17.06 -6.12 -20.78
N ARG A 83 -17.31 -5.04 -20.04
CA ARG A 83 -18.43 -4.14 -20.32
C ARG A 83 -18.26 -3.46 -21.66
N ARG A 84 -17.04 -3.04 -22.00
CA ARG A 84 -16.73 -2.44 -23.30
C ARG A 84 -16.95 -3.44 -24.42
N ALA A 85 -16.43 -4.65 -24.29
CA ALA A 85 -16.59 -5.71 -25.27
C ALA A 85 -18.07 -6.05 -25.47
N ASN A 86 -18.85 -6.14 -24.38
CA ASN A 86 -20.28 -6.40 -24.43
C ASN A 86 -21.02 -5.29 -25.16
N ALA A 87 -20.70 -4.04 -24.87
CA ALA A 87 -21.30 -2.89 -25.54
C ALA A 87 -21.02 -2.91 -27.07
N ILE A 88 -19.80 -3.23 -27.46
CA ILE A 88 -19.40 -3.35 -28.86
C ILE A 88 -20.19 -4.47 -29.55
N LEU A 89 -20.30 -5.64 -28.91
CA LEU A 89 -21.04 -6.76 -29.45
C LEU A 89 -22.54 -6.44 -29.62
N ARG A 90 -23.15 -5.78 -28.64
CA ARG A 90 -24.54 -5.36 -28.72
C ARG A 90 -24.76 -4.36 -29.86
N SER A 91 -23.86 -3.40 -30.00
CA SER A 91 -23.91 -2.41 -31.07
C SER A 91 -23.79 -3.09 -32.44
N ALA A 92 -22.86 -4.01 -32.59
CA ALA A 92 -22.68 -4.78 -33.83
C ALA A 92 -23.94 -5.61 -34.15
N SER A 93 -24.52 -6.27 -33.15
CA SER A 93 -25.74 -7.08 -33.33
C SER A 93 -26.93 -6.26 -33.79
N ALA A 94 -26.99 -4.99 -33.42
CA ALA A 94 -28.11 -4.11 -33.84
C ALA A 94 -28.12 -3.83 -35.36
N PHE A 95 -27.01 -4.07 -36.05
CA PHE A 95 -26.90 -3.85 -37.49
C PHE A 95 -27.07 -5.11 -38.34
N PHE A 96 -27.23 -6.23 -37.69
CA PHE A 96 -27.49 -7.50 -38.33
C PHE A 96 -28.83 -8.07 -37.92
#